data_61bb3747375d72eab6dd167d1ed61ced
#
_entry.id   61bb3747375d72eab6dd167d1ed61ced
#
_cell.length_a   1.000
_cell.length_b   1.000
_cell.length_c   1.000
_cell.angle_alpha   90.00
_cell.angle_beta   90.00
_cell.angle_gamma   90.00
#
_symmetry.space_group_name_H-M   'P 1'
#
loop_
_entity.id
_entity.type
_entity.pdbx_description
1 polymer ?
#
loop_
_entity_poly.entity_id
_entity_poly.type
_entity_poly.pdbx_seq_one_letter_code
_entity_poly.pdbx_strand_id
1 'polypeptide(L)'
;MQSVCSLDCAIHSSKKARAWAAKEDRKTTRVKLEKLKTRSTWMKEAQREFNRYIRERDRVAGFGCISSGRALDWSGNATDAGHFRSVGSAPHLRFNEDNCHAQSKHANRYLSGDAVNYRMRLIERIGLERVEALEADQTPRHYDISDLKAIKEKYKKMARELKKNAA
;
A
#
# COMPACT_ATOMS: atom_id res chain seq x y z
N MET A 1 -34.65 -5.95 36.54
CA MET A 1 -33.61 -6.87 37.09
C MET A 1 -33.51 -8.07 36.15
N GLN A 2 -32.37 -8.29 35.51
CA GLN A 2 -32.17 -9.53 34.76
C GLN A 2 -31.89 -10.64 35.76
N SER A 3 -32.83 -11.57 35.92
CA SER A 3 -32.65 -12.77 36.73
C SER A 3 -31.75 -13.75 35.95
N VAL A 4 -30.57 -14.02 36.46
CA VAL A 4 -29.68 -15.08 35.93
C VAL A 4 -30.15 -16.40 36.56
N CYS A 5 -30.41 -17.41 35.73
CA CYS A 5 -30.99 -18.68 36.16
C CYS A 5 -30.01 -19.60 36.93
N SER A 6 -28.70 -19.39 36.84
CA SER A 6 -27.64 -20.19 37.51
C SER A 6 -26.34 -19.41 37.67
N LEU A 7 -25.41 -19.92 38.48
CA LEU A 7 -24.06 -19.38 38.64
C LEU A 7 -23.31 -19.38 37.31
N ASP A 8 -23.41 -20.42 36.50
CA ASP A 8 -22.80 -20.53 35.18
C ASP A 8 -23.35 -19.48 34.22
N CYS A 9 -24.65 -19.22 34.24
CA CYS A 9 -25.26 -18.14 33.47
C CYS A 9 -24.77 -16.76 33.91
N ALA A 10 -24.54 -16.53 35.19
CA ALA A 10 -23.96 -15.28 35.71
C ALA A 10 -22.53 -15.09 35.24
N ILE A 11 -21.72 -16.15 35.31
CA ILE A 11 -20.32 -16.13 34.83
C ILE A 11 -20.27 -15.88 33.32
N HIS A 12 -21.11 -16.55 32.54
CA HIS A 12 -21.18 -16.39 31.07
C HIS A 12 -21.58 -14.95 30.69
N SER A 13 -22.63 -14.43 31.35
CA SER A 13 -23.11 -13.04 31.14
C SER A 13 -22.00 -12.02 31.46
N SER A 14 -21.31 -12.20 32.61
CA SER A 14 -20.22 -11.30 33.00
C SER A 14 -19.01 -11.35 32.03
N LYS A 15 -18.64 -12.55 31.53
CA LYS A 15 -17.59 -12.73 30.52
C LYS A 15 -17.96 -12.00 29.21
N LYS A 16 -19.23 -12.16 28.77
CA LYS A 16 -19.74 -11.48 27.56
C LYS A 16 -19.73 -9.96 27.72
N ALA A 17 -20.19 -9.45 28.86
CA ALA A 17 -20.16 -8.02 29.17
C ALA A 17 -18.72 -7.44 29.16
N ARG A 18 -17.76 -8.14 29.80
CA ARG A 18 -16.34 -7.76 29.81
C ARG A 18 -15.74 -7.76 28.40
N ALA A 19 -16.03 -8.77 27.58
CA ALA A 19 -15.56 -8.85 26.20
C ALA A 19 -16.11 -7.70 25.34
N TRP A 20 -17.39 -7.36 25.54
CA TRP A 20 -18.02 -6.22 24.86
C TRP A 20 -17.38 -4.88 25.29
N ALA A 21 -17.22 -4.64 26.60
CA ALA A 21 -16.57 -3.44 27.12
C ALA A 21 -15.14 -3.28 26.60
N ALA A 22 -14.35 -4.37 26.60
CA ALA A 22 -13.00 -4.37 26.05
C ALA A 22 -12.96 -4.07 24.54
N LYS A 23 -13.96 -4.54 23.78
CA LYS A 23 -14.10 -4.23 22.35
C LYS A 23 -14.40 -2.76 22.11
N GLU A 24 -15.28 -2.17 22.90
CA GLU A 24 -15.64 -0.76 22.79
C GLU A 24 -14.49 0.16 23.22
N ASP A 25 -13.77 -0.21 24.28
CA ASP A 25 -12.57 0.50 24.71
C ASP A 25 -11.45 0.48 23.62
N ARG A 26 -11.21 -0.67 23.00
CA ARG A 26 -10.28 -0.76 21.86
C ARG A 26 -10.71 0.11 20.69
N LYS A 27 -12.00 0.21 20.40
CA LYS A 27 -12.54 1.05 19.33
C LYS A 27 -12.34 2.54 19.64
N THR A 28 -12.67 2.96 20.85
CA THR A 28 -12.49 4.36 21.28
C THR A 28 -11.00 4.74 21.30
N THR A 29 -10.14 3.88 21.81
CA THR A 29 -8.69 4.07 21.83
C THR A 29 -8.14 4.19 20.40
N ARG A 30 -8.58 3.32 19.46
CA ARG A 30 -8.19 3.41 18.06
C ARG A 30 -8.57 4.75 17.44
N VAL A 31 -9.79 5.24 17.70
CA VAL A 31 -10.24 6.55 17.19
C VAL A 31 -9.39 7.69 17.77
N LYS A 32 -9.08 7.65 19.06
CA LYS A 32 -8.19 8.63 19.70
C LYS A 32 -6.80 8.60 19.06
N LEU A 33 -6.20 7.43 18.88
CA LEU A 33 -4.88 7.29 18.25
C LEU A 33 -4.88 7.75 16.78
N GLU A 34 -5.96 7.52 16.03
CA GLU A 34 -6.06 8.03 14.66
C GLU A 34 -6.07 9.56 14.58
N LYS A 35 -6.71 10.25 15.53
CA LYS A 35 -6.69 11.71 15.62
C LYS A 35 -5.32 12.29 15.92
N LEU A 36 -4.45 11.53 16.58
CA LEU A 36 -3.07 11.94 16.93
C LEU A 36 -2.06 11.69 15.80
N LYS A 37 -2.45 11.00 14.72
CA LYS A 37 -1.54 10.72 13.61
C LYS A 37 -1.14 12.00 12.87
N THR A 38 0.17 12.18 12.72
CA THR A 38 0.73 13.27 11.91
C THR A 38 0.54 13.02 10.41
N ARG A 39 0.68 14.06 9.59
CA ARG A 39 0.71 13.95 8.12
C ARG A 39 1.78 12.94 7.65
N SER A 40 2.96 12.94 8.28
CA SER A 40 4.03 11.98 7.96
C SER A 40 3.59 10.53 8.20
N THR A 41 2.87 10.27 9.29
CA THR A 41 2.33 8.93 9.58
C THR A 41 1.32 8.50 8.53
N TRP A 42 0.39 9.39 8.13
CA TRP A 42 -0.57 9.11 7.07
C TRP A 42 0.10 8.88 5.73
N MET A 43 1.15 9.66 5.40
CA MET A 43 1.94 9.46 4.18
C MET A 43 2.57 8.06 4.12
N LYS A 44 3.18 7.59 5.22
CA LYS A 44 3.76 6.25 5.31
C LYS A 44 2.71 5.15 5.15
N GLU A 45 1.53 5.34 5.75
CA GLU A 45 0.42 4.37 5.63
C GLU A 45 -0.14 4.31 4.21
N ALA A 46 -0.35 5.47 3.56
CA ALA A 46 -0.81 5.55 2.17
C ALA A 46 0.22 4.90 1.22
N GLN A 47 1.52 5.19 1.40
CA GLN A 47 2.59 4.59 0.60
C GLN A 47 2.64 3.06 0.76
N ARG A 48 2.44 2.55 1.97
CA ARG A 48 2.41 1.10 2.21
C ARG A 48 1.28 0.42 1.44
N GLU A 49 0.07 0.98 1.45
CA GLU A 49 -1.07 0.41 0.73
C GLU A 49 -0.91 0.57 -0.79
N PHE A 50 -0.38 1.69 -1.27
CA PHE A 50 -0.01 1.89 -2.68
C PHE A 50 1.02 0.85 -3.13
N ASN A 51 2.12 0.69 -2.42
CA ASN A 51 3.15 -0.28 -2.76
C ASN A 51 2.62 -1.73 -2.74
N ARG A 52 1.70 -2.03 -1.82
CA ARG A 52 1.02 -3.33 -1.78
C ARG A 52 0.18 -3.55 -3.03
N TYR A 53 -0.61 -2.54 -3.44
CA TYR A 53 -1.41 -2.61 -4.66
C TYR A 53 -0.54 -2.82 -5.90
N ILE A 54 0.54 -2.05 -6.06
CA ILE A 54 1.46 -2.17 -7.20
C ILE A 54 2.02 -3.60 -7.30
N ARG A 55 2.49 -4.17 -6.20
CA ARG A 55 2.98 -5.56 -6.20
C ARG A 55 1.92 -6.57 -6.56
N GLU A 56 0.70 -6.43 -6.05
CA GLU A 56 -0.41 -7.34 -6.41
C GLU A 56 -0.85 -7.15 -7.87
N ARG A 57 -0.91 -5.92 -8.37
CA ARG A 57 -1.21 -5.61 -9.78
C ARG A 57 -0.24 -6.33 -10.71
N ASP A 58 1.04 -6.16 -10.48
CA ASP A 58 2.08 -6.72 -11.34
C ASP A 58 2.18 -8.26 -11.19
N ARG A 59 1.92 -8.79 -9.98
CA ARG A 59 1.84 -10.23 -9.73
C ARG A 59 0.70 -10.88 -10.51
N VAL A 60 -0.50 -10.31 -10.45
CA VAL A 60 -1.69 -10.84 -11.15
C VAL A 60 -1.53 -10.71 -12.66
N ALA A 61 -0.88 -9.65 -13.13
CA ALA A 61 -0.57 -9.46 -14.55
C ALA A 61 0.57 -10.36 -15.06
N GLY A 62 1.22 -11.15 -14.19
CA GLY A 62 2.34 -12.03 -14.57
C GLY A 62 3.63 -11.29 -14.92
N PHE A 63 3.78 -10.03 -14.50
CA PHE A 63 4.96 -9.25 -14.83
C PHE A 63 6.18 -9.67 -14.01
N GLY A 64 7.33 -9.75 -14.69
CA GLY A 64 8.64 -9.86 -14.05
C GLY A 64 9.15 -8.50 -13.51
N CYS A 65 10.37 -8.55 -12.98
CA CYS A 65 11.09 -7.36 -12.49
C CYS A 65 11.20 -6.31 -13.58
N ILE A 66 10.75 -5.09 -13.29
CA ILE A 66 10.73 -4.00 -14.28
C ILE A 66 12.13 -3.66 -14.82
N SER A 67 13.20 -3.78 -14.02
CA SER A 67 14.56 -3.49 -14.49
C SER A 67 15.21 -4.68 -15.18
N SER A 68 15.15 -5.89 -14.61
CA SER A 68 15.89 -7.04 -15.14
C SER A 68 15.07 -7.94 -16.08
N GLY A 69 13.75 -7.82 -16.12
CA GLY A 69 12.85 -8.72 -16.84
C GLY A 69 12.71 -10.13 -16.23
N ARG A 70 13.53 -10.47 -15.23
CA ARG A 70 13.52 -11.79 -14.60
C ARG A 70 12.25 -12.01 -13.77
N ALA A 71 11.87 -13.27 -13.62
CA ALA A 71 10.79 -13.64 -12.71
C ALA A 71 11.06 -13.10 -11.29
N LEU A 72 9.97 -12.67 -10.64
CA LEU A 72 10.03 -12.15 -9.27
C LEU A 72 9.65 -13.23 -8.26
N ASP A 73 10.37 -13.25 -7.14
CA ASP A 73 9.95 -14.00 -5.97
C ASP A 73 8.88 -13.19 -5.20
N TRP A 74 7.67 -13.71 -5.19
CA TRP A 74 6.52 -13.10 -4.52
C TRP A 74 6.35 -13.58 -3.08
N SER A 75 7.21 -14.51 -2.64
CA SER A 75 7.25 -14.96 -1.25
C SER A 75 7.95 -13.93 -0.37
N GLY A 76 7.51 -13.78 0.86
CA GLY A 76 8.19 -12.96 1.84
C GLY A 76 8.37 -11.48 1.41
N ASN A 77 9.63 -11.02 1.35
CA ASN A 77 10.02 -9.62 1.17
C ASN A 77 11.08 -9.44 0.06
N ALA A 78 11.08 -10.28 -0.97
CA ALA A 78 12.06 -10.25 -2.05
C ALA A 78 11.71 -9.22 -3.15
N THR A 79 10.43 -8.83 -3.26
CA THR A 79 9.92 -7.92 -4.27
C THR A 79 9.48 -6.60 -3.64
N ASP A 80 10.04 -5.50 -4.13
CA ASP A 80 9.65 -4.14 -3.78
C ASP A 80 8.73 -3.53 -4.87
N ALA A 81 8.06 -2.43 -4.55
CA ALA A 81 7.45 -1.51 -5.51
C ALA A 81 8.46 -0.38 -5.77
N GLY A 82 9.17 -0.46 -6.89
CA GLY A 82 10.19 0.50 -7.29
C GLY A 82 9.59 1.64 -8.10
N HIS A 83 10.06 2.87 -7.88
CA HIS A 83 9.65 4.05 -8.63
C HIS A 83 10.66 4.34 -9.73
N PHE A 84 10.17 4.62 -10.96
CA PHE A 84 11.01 5.08 -12.07
C PHE A 84 11.69 6.42 -11.73
N ARG A 85 10.89 7.45 -11.48
CA ARG A 85 11.36 8.69 -10.88
C ARG A 85 11.23 8.57 -9.36
N SER A 86 12.36 8.65 -8.66
CA SER A 86 12.39 8.40 -7.22
C SER A 86 11.46 9.35 -6.45
N VAL A 87 10.95 8.90 -5.34
CA VAL A 87 10.11 9.73 -4.45
C VAL A 87 10.85 10.97 -3.93
N GLY A 88 12.19 10.91 -3.85
CA GLY A 88 13.03 12.04 -3.47
C GLY A 88 13.14 13.09 -4.57
N SER A 89 13.36 12.66 -5.83
CA SER A 89 13.49 13.57 -6.97
C SER A 89 12.15 14.05 -7.53
N ALA A 90 11.11 13.22 -7.46
CA ALA A 90 9.79 13.52 -8.01
C ALA A 90 8.66 13.17 -7.00
N PRO A 91 8.55 13.91 -5.88
CA PRO A 91 7.58 13.62 -4.84
C PRO A 91 6.12 13.73 -5.31
N HIS A 92 5.85 14.50 -6.37
CA HIS A 92 4.55 14.63 -7.03
C HIS A 92 4.10 13.35 -7.73
N LEU A 93 5.04 12.49 -8.18
CA LEU A 93 4.76 11.21 -8.81
C LEU A 93 4.70 10.03 -7.82
N ARG A 94 4.73 10.30 -6.51
CA ARG A 94 4.75 9.29 -5.44
C ARG A 94 3.64 8.24 -5.57
N PHE A 95 2.44 8.64 -5.94
CA PHE A 95 1.26 7.77 -6.07
C PHE A 95 0.80 7.64 -7.53
N ASN A 96 1.69 7.91 -8.48
CA ASN A 96 1.43 7.68 -9.89
C ASN A 96 1.69 6.20 -10.21
N GLU A 97 0.67 5.51 -10.77
CA GLU A 97 0.72 4.07 -11.04
C GLU A 97 1.68 3.72 -12.19
N ASP A 98 1.87 4.63 -13.15
CA ASP A 98 2.82 4.47 -14.26
C ASP A 98 4.26 4.68 -13.81
N ASN A 99 4.47 5.45 -12.75
CA ASN A 99 5.79 5.69 -12.18
C ASN A 99 6.26 4.57 -11.24
N CYS A 100 5.44 3.56 -10.96
CA CYS A 100 5.78 2.56 -9.95
C CYS A 100 5.42 1.14 -10.40
N HIS A 101 6.40 0.24 -10.37
CA HIS A 101 6.26 -1.15 -10.79
C HIS A 101 7.00 -2.11 -9.85
N ALA A 102 6.62 -3.41 -9.92
CA ALA A 102 7.30 -4.45 -9.17
C ALA A 102 8.75 -4.62 -9.63
N GLN A 103 9.65 -4.60 -8.68
CA GLN A 103 11.09 -4.68 -8.89
C GLN A 103 11.73 -5.60 -7.86
N SER A 104 12.77 -6.35 -8.24
CA SER A 104 13.53 -7.11 -7.26
C SER A 104 14.16 -6.17 -6.24
N LYS A 105 14.21 -6.59 -4.98
CA LYS A 105 14.85 -5.80 -3.93
C LYS A 105 16.31 -5.49 -4.27
N HIS A 106 17.01 -6.42 -4.93
CA HIS A 106 18.38 -6.20 -5.37
C HIS A 106 18.49 -5.01 -6.31
N ALA A 107 17.70 -4.98 -7.41
CA ALA A 107 17.74 -3.87 -8.36
C ALA A 107 17.29 -2.55 -7.72
N ASN A 108 16.22 -2.59 -6.90
CA ASN A 108 15.68 -1.39 -6.26
C ASN A 108 16.63 -0.74 -5.25
N ARG A 109 17.36 -1.54 -4.46
CA ARG A 109 18.16 -1.03 -3.34
C ARG A 109 19.65 -0.98 -3.59
N TYR A 110 20.19 -1.97 -4.30
CA TYR A 110 21.65 -2.07 -4.50
C TYR A 110 22.14 -1.57 -5.84
N LEU A 111 21.24 -1.45 -6.84
CA LEU A 111 21.55 -0.89 -8.15
C LEU A 111 20.91 0.49 -8.37
N SER A 112 20.59 1.21 -7.29
CA SER A 112 19.94 2.53 -7.34
C SER A 112 18.68 2.57 -8.22
N GLY A 113 17.92 1.47 -8.24
CA GLY A 113 16.73 1.33 -9.07
C GLY A 113 17.02 0.88 -10.50
N ASP A 114 18.30 0.81 -10.93
CA ASP A 114 18.71 0.43 -12.29
C ASP A 114 17.96 1.23 -13.37
N ALA A 115 18.06 2.55 -13.30
CA ALA A 115 17.21 3.50 -14.01
C ALA A 115 17.22 3.32 -15.54
N VAL A 116 18.37 2.94 -16.14
CA VAL A 116 18.50 2.76 -17.58
C VAL A 116 17.64 1.58 -18.05
N ASN A 117 17.85 0.42 -17.46
CA ASN A 117 17.08 -0.78 -17.81
C ASN A 117 15.60 -0.63 -17.40
N TYR A 118 15.33 0.08 -16.29
CA TYR A 118 13.96 0.40 -15.89
C TYR A 118 13.26 1.20 -16.98
N ARG A 119 13.89 2.29 -17.50
CA ARG A 119 13.32 3.14 -18.56
C ARG A 119 13.02 2.34 -19.84
N MET A 120 13.96 1.53 -20.30
CA MET A 120 13.76 0.71 -21.51
C MET A 120 12.54 -0.20 -21.37
N ARG A 121 12.44 -0.95 -20.28
CA ARG A 121 11.32 -1.86 -20.04
C ARG A 121 10.02 -1.14 -19.70
N LEU A 122 10.10 0.06 -19.15
CA LEU A 122 8.92 0.88 -18.92
C LEU A 122 8.32 1.32 -20.24
N ILE A 123 9.14 1.72 -21.24
CA ILE A 123 8.68 2.02 -22.61
C ILE A 123 7.98 0.79 -23.23
N GLU A 124 8.54 -0.40 -23.07
CA GLU A 124 7.91 -1.65 -23.54
C GLU A 124 6.54 -1.90 -22.85
N ARG A 125 6.40 -1.52 -21.57
CA ARG A 125 5.22 -1.80 -20.76
C ARG A 125 4.09 -0.79 -20.95
N ILE A 126 4.38 0.50 -21.02
CA ILE A 126 3.38 1.57 -21.05
C ILE A 126 3.46 2.50 -22.26
N GLY A 127 4.45 2.30 -23.14
CA GLY A 127 4.69 3.13 -24.31
C GLY A 127 5.55 4.37 -24.04
N LEU A 128 6.24 4.84 -25.10
CA LEU A 128 7.18 5.98 -25.01
C LEU A 128 6.50 7.27 -24.56
N GLU A 129 5.35 7.60 -25.11
CA GLU A 129 4.60 8.82 -24.80
C GLU A 129 4.32 8.97 -23.31
N ARG A 130 3.88 7.88 -22.64
CA ARG A 130 3.60 7.92 -21.20
C ARG A 130 4.87 8.04 -20.36
N VAL A 131 5.98 7.48 -20.83
CA VAL A 131 7.28 7.63 -20.16
C VAL A 131 7.79 9.07 -20.28
N GLU A 132 7.72 9.67 -21.45
CA GLU A 132 8.08 11.08 -21.68
C GLU A 132 7.19 12.02 -20.85
N ALA A 133 5.90 11.73 -20.75
CA ALA A 133 4.99 12.49 -19.88
C ALA A 133 5.40 12.41 -18.40
N LEU A 134 5.84 11.23 -17.92
CA LEU A 134 6.37 11.10 -16.55
C LEU A 134 7.68 11.90 -16.36
N GLU A 135 8.54 11.91 -17.38
CA GLU A 135 9.83 12.64 -17.35
C GLU A 135 9.61 14.15 -17.37
N ALA A 136 8.63 14.62 -18.14
CA ALA A 136 8.29 16.03 -18.28
C ALA A 136 7.46 16.59 -17.10
N ASP A 137 6.70 15.75 -16.39
CA ASP A 137 5.84 16.22 -15.28
C ASP A 137 6.69 16.78 -14.13
N GLN A 138 6.60 18.09 -13.92
CA GLN A 138 7.21 18.81 -12.80
C GLN A 138 6.14 19.50 -11.95
N THR A 139 4.86 19.16 -12.15
CA THR A 139 3.72 19.80 -11.47
C THR A 139 3.74 19.50 -9.97
N PRO A 140 3.96 20.48 -9.09
CA PRO A 140 3.97 20.24 -7.66
C PRO A 140 2.63 19.69 -7.17
N ARG A 141 2.68 18.63 -6.37
CA ARG A 141 1.48 18.06 -5.72
C ARG A 141 1.67 18.03 -4.22
N HIS A 142 0.76 18.68 -3.54
CA HIS A 142 0.68 18.62 -2.09
C HIS A 142 -0.45 17.67 -1.70
N TYR A 143 -0.15 16.76 -0.76
CA TYR A 143 -1.15 15.84 -0.21
C TYR A 143 -1.44 16.25 1.23
N ASP A 144 -2.67 16.63 1.51
CA ASP A 144 -3.13 16.85 2.88
C ASP A 144 -3.51 15.52 3.57
N ILE A 145 -3.97 15.58 4.83
CA ILE A 145 -4.35 14.37 5.57
C ILE A 145 -5.60 13.72 4.95
N SER A 146 -6.51 14.47 4.37
CA SER A 146 -7.72 13.93 3.74
C SER A 146 -7.38 13.18 2.47
N ASP A 147 -6.49 13.73 1.63
CA ASP A 147 -5.99 13.07 0.44
C ASP A 147 -5.30 11.75 0.77
N LEU A 148 -4.44 11.77 1.80
CA LEU A 148 -3.69 10.58 2.22
C LEU A 148 -4.59 9.46 2.76
N LYS A 149 -5.67 9.83 3.45
CA LYS A 149 -6.70 8.86 3.87
C LYS A 149 -7.43 8.27 2.67
N ALA A 150 -7.83 9.10 1.71
CA ALA A 150 -8.51 8.66 0.49
C ALA A 150 -7.61 7.73 -0.34
N ILE A 151 -6.35 8.12 -0.57
CA ILE A 151 -5.34 7.31 -1.26
C ILE A 151 -5.14 5.95 -0.58
N LYS A 152 -4.97 5.95 0.74
CA LYS A 152 -4.83 4.72 1.52
C LYS A 152 -6.01 3.78 1.34
N GLU A 153 -7.24 4.26 1.49
CA GLU A 153 -8.43 3.42 1.37
C GLU A 153 -8.66 2.97 -0.09
N LYS A 154 -8.41 3.83 -1.09
CA LYS A 154 -8.44 3.48 -2.51
C LYS A 154 -7.55 2.24 -2.77
N TYR A 155 -6.26 2.35 -2.51
CA TYR A 155 -5.31 1.28 -2.84
C TYR A 155 -5.45 0.04 -1.97
N LYS A 156 -5.90 0.20 -0.73
CA LYS A 156 -6.26 -0.94 0.13
C LYS A 156 -7.44 -1.74 -0.44
N LYS A 157 -8.47 -1.05 -0.98
CA LYS A 157 -9.61 -1.68 -1.64
C LYS A 157 -9.16 -2.39 -2.90
N MET A 158 -8.46 -1.69 -3.81
CA MET A 158 -7.98 -2.25 -5.08
C MET A 158 -7.09 -3.49 -4.87
N ALA A 159 -6.16 -3.45 -3.90
CA ALA A 159 -5.33 -4.61 -3.59
C ALA A 159 -6.12 -5.82 -3.06
N ARG A 160 -7.24 -5.60 -2.35
CA ARG A 160 -8.12 -6.69 -1.90
C ARG A 160 -8.92 -7.30 -3.05
N GLU A 161 -9.41 -6.46 -3.95
CA GLU A 161 -10.15 -6.90 -5.13
C GLU A 161 -9.28 -7.75 -6.04
N LEU A 162 -8.03 -7.33 -6.32
CA LEU A 162 -7.07 -8.12 -7.09
C LEU A 162 -6.82 -9.51 -6.46
N LYS A 163 -6.63 -9.56 -5.14
CA LYS A 163 -6.44 -10.84 -4.44
C LYS A 163 -7.65 -11.76 -4.55
N LYS A 164 -8.87 -11.20 -4.44
CA LYS A 164 -10.10 -11.98 -4.53
C LYS A 164 -10.31 -12.58 -5.93
N ASN A 165 -9.94 -11.82 -6.96
CA ASN A 165 -10.13 -12.24 -8.36
C ASN A 165 -9.03 -13.21 -8.83
N ALA A 166 -7.92 -13.32 -8.10
CA ALA A 166 -6.79 -14.19 -8.42
C ALA A 166 -6.74 -15.49 -7.60
N ALA A 167 -7.70 -15.68 -6.67
CA ALA A 167 -7.86 -16.89 -5.86
C ALA A 167 -8.92 -17.82 -6.43
#